data_01b368a2505d111988ef933d1d88684b
#
_entry.id   01b368a2505d111988ef933d1d88684b
#
_cell.length_a   1.000
_cell.length_b   1.000
_cell.length_c   1.000
_cell.angle_alpha   90.00
_cell.angle_beta   90.00
_cell.angle_gamma   90.00
#
_symmetry.space_group_name_H-M   'P 1'
#
loop_
_entity.id
_entity.type
_entity.pdbx_description
1 polymer ?
#
loop_
_entity_poly.entity_id
_entity_poly.type
_entity_poly.pdbx_seq_one_letter_code
_entity_poly.pdbx_strand_id
1 'polypeptide(L)'
;CALPISTRNGYAGDEMVAMLQKAIRRGKEEDALHAAYEMYITSPQFEEKLWRRLLCISVEDIGFGNPDAPNLVYTLFKMRQEFPYNDGDRPMFFVHAIRYLCRQKKERSSDHVKNLLNHEFEVGTKFEVPDYALDMHTRRGREMGRDVYHFLTEASRVEPYYETEGAAEIYEKYKALLESEDQGEKCPNAFEFNSWQY
;
A
#
# COMPACT_ATOMS: atom_id res chain seq x y z
N CYS A 1 23.94 -9.40 -3.25
CA CYS A 1 25.15 -8.78 -3.77
C CYS A 1 25.14 -7.30 -3.41
N ALA A 2 26.25 -6.79 -2.86
CA ALA A 2 26.43 -5.35 -2.71
C ALA A 2 26.50 -4.68 -4.10
N LEU A 3 25.88 -3.49 -4.25
CA LEU A 3 26.04 -2.71 -5.46
C LEU A 3 27.51 -2.28 -5.62
N PRO A 4 28.02 -2.17 -6.87
CA PRO A 4 29.30 -1.53 -7.09
C PRO A 4 29.36 -0.14 -6.44
N ILE A 5 30.52 0.27 -5.95
CA ILE A 5 30.68 1.58 -5.32
C ILE A 5 30.53 2.70 -6.35
N SER A 6 30.89 2.46 -7.62
CA SER A 6 30.78 3.41 -8.72
C SER A 6 29.96 2.85 -9.89
N THR A 7 29.30 3.77 -10.60
CA THR A 7 28.55 3.49 -11.83
C THR A 7 29.46 3.36 -13.03
N ARG A 8 28.88 3.05 -14.21
CA ARG A 8 29.61 2.88 -15.47
C ARG A 8 30.48 4.07 -15.85
N ASN A 9 29.98 5.29 -15.63
CA ASN A 9 30.71 6.52 -15.95
C ASN A 9 31.42 7.12 -14.72
N GLY A 10 31.61 6.35 -13.63
CA GLY A 10 32.44 6.73 -12.48
C GLY A 10 31.73 7.56 -11.40
N TYR A 11 30.41 7.73 -11.47
CA TYR A 11 29.67 8.40 -10.40
C TYR A 11 29.52 7.48 -9.19
N ALA A 12 29.41 8.04 -7.98
CA ALA A 12 29.11 7.27 -6.80
C ALA A 12 27.66 6.72 -6.88
N GLY A 13 27.50 5.41 -6.62
CA GLY A 13 26.19 4.75 -6.79
C GLY A 13 25.12 5.27 -5.85
N ASP A 14 25.48 5.63 -4.61
CA ASP A 14 24.59 6.24 -3.61
C ASP A 14 24.16 7.66 -4.00
N GLU A 15 25.05 8.44 -4.65
CA GLU A 15 24.71 9.77 -5.16
C GLU A 15 23.69 9.68 -6.30
N MET A 16 23.80 8.71 -7.21
CA MET A 16 22.82 8.50 -8.29
C MET A 16 21.45 8.11 -7.73
N VAL A 17 21.41 7.25 -6.72
CA VAL A 17 20.16 6.91 -6.03
C VAL A 17 19.56 8.14 -5.32
N ALA A 18 20.38 8.93 -4.65
CA ALA A 18 19.96 10.15 -3.96
C ALA A 18 19.47 11.23 -4.94
N MET A 19 20.17 11.41 -6.07
CA MET A 19 19.82 12.35 -7.13
C MET A 19 18.48 11.99 -7.74
N LEU A 20 18.26 10.71 -8.12
CA LEU A 20 16.99 10.23 -8.65
C LEU A 20 15.81 10.63 -7.75
N GLN A 21 15.87 10.29 -6.46
CA GLN A 21 14.75 10.56 -5.55
C GLN A 21 14.53 12.06 -5.32
N LYS A 22 15.62 12.80 -5.07
CA LYS A 22 15.52 14.23 -4.77
C LYS A 22 15.12 15.06 -6.00
N ALA A 23 15.47 14.62 -7.19
CA ALA A 23 15.05 15.24 -8.45
C ALA A 23 13.56 15.00 -8.71
N ILE A 24 13.05 13.76 -8.56
CA ILE A 24 11.61 13.46 -8.68
C ILE A 24 10.82 14.29 -7.66
N ARG A 25 11.27 14.34 -6.41
CA ARG A 25 10.65 15.12 -5.32
C ARG A 25 10.47 16.59 -5.68
N ARG A 26 11.37 17.15 -6.49
CA ARG A 26 11.36 18.55 -6.93
C ARG A 26 10.81 18.78 -8.34
N GLY A 27 10.37 17.71 -9.02
CA GLY A 27 9.94 17.79 -10.39
C GLY A 27 11.05 18.10 -11.41
N LYS A 28 12.30 17.82 -11.05
CA LYS A 28 13.48 17.98 -11.91
C LYS A 28 13.61 16.76 -12.84
N GLU A 29 12.81 16.76 -13.90
CA GLU A 29 12.67 15.60 -14.80
C GLU A 29 14.00 15.20 -15.43
N GLU A 30 14.77 16.17 -15.94
CA GLU A 30 16.06 15.92 -16.62
C GLU A 30 17.08 15.27 -15.67
N ASP A 31 17.26 15.83 -14.48
CA ASP A 31 18.18 15.29 -13.47
C ASP A 31 17.82 13.86 -13.08
N ALA A 32 16.51 13.59 -12.90
CA ALA A 32 16.01 12.27 -12.53
C ALA A 32 16.26 11.25 -13.65
N LEU A 33 16.06 11.63 -14.91
CA LEU A 33 16.30 10.78 -16.07
C LEU A 33 17.78 10.46 -16.25
N HIS A 34 18.67 11.43 -16.09
CA HIS A 34 20.12 11.21 -16.15
C HIS A 34 20.59 10.23 -15.07
N ALA A 35 20.16 10.42 -13.82
CA ALA A 35 20.50 9.50 -12.74
C ALA A 35 19.96 8.08 -12.99
N ALA A 36 18.73 7.96 -13.44
CA ALA A 36 18.11 6.67 -13.76
C ALA A 36 18.80 5.94 -14.91
N TYR A 37 19.11 6.67 -15.97
CA TYR A 37 19.77 6.08 -17.13
C TYR A 37 21.18 5.63 -16.81
N GLU A 38 21.94 6.40 -16.04
CA GLU A 38 23.24 6.00 -15.52
C GLU A 38 23.16 4.72 -14.68
N MET A 39 22.17 4.62 -13.79
CA MET A 39 21.92 3.40 -13.04
C MET A 39 21.62 2.21 -13.97
N TYR A 40 20.74 2.41 -14.95
CA TYR A 40 20.33 1.36 -15.89
C TYR A 40 21.52 0.81 -16.67
N ILE A 41 22.34 1.66 -17.29
CA ILE A 41 23.48 1.22 -18.12
C ILE A 41 24.63 0.63 -17.30
N THR A 42 24.60 0.79 -15.98
CA THR A 42 25.65 0.26 -15.10
C THR A 42 25.50 -1.25 -14.92
N SER A 43 24.34 -1.73 -14.54
CA SER A 43 24.09 -3.17 -14.41
C SER A 43 22.61 -3.48 -14.15
N PRO A 44 22.17 -4.76 -14.36
CA PRO A 44 20.84 -5.21 -13.97
C PRO A 44 20.53 -4.99 -12.48
N GLN A 45 21.53 -5.10 -11.60
CA GLN A 45 21.37 -4.87 -10.16
C GLN A 45 21.05 -3.41 -9.84
N PHE A 46 21.66 -2.47 -10.56
CA PHE A 46 21.34 -1.06 -10.47
C PHE A 46 19.95 -0.75 -11.04
N GLU A 47 19.53 -1.40 -12.12
CA GLU A 47 18.16 -1.30 -12.62
C GLU A 47 17.14 -1.79 -11.57
N GLU A 48 17.39 -2.91 -10.91
CA GLU A 48 16.53 -3.38 -9.82
C GLU A 48 16.47 -2.36 -8.66
N LYS A 49 17.59 -1.74 -8.33
CA LYS A 49 17.64 -0.66 -7.32
C LYS A 49 16.86 0.56 -7.77
N LEU A 50 16.97 0.96 -9.03
CA LEU A 50 16.17 2.03 -9.64
C LEU A 50 14.68 1.77 -9.44
N TRP A 51 14.19 0.61 -9.82
CA TRP A 51 12.76 0.28 -9.71
C TRP A 51 12.27 0.21 -8.26
N ARG A 52 13.05 -0.35 -7.35
CA ARG A 52 12.74 -0.32 -5.91
C ARG A 52 12.62 1.11 -5.39
N ARG A 53 13.46 2.03 -5.88
CA ARG A 53 13.34 3.45 -5.52
C ARG A 53 12.10 4.09 -6.10
N LEU A 54 11.76 3.84 -7.37
CA LEU A 54 10.55 4.36 -8.00
C LEU A 54 9.28 3.90 -7.28
N LEU A 55 9.20 2.63 -6.88
CA LEU A 55 8.11 2.09 -6.07
C LEU A 55 8.02 2.81 -4.71
N CYS A 56 9.14 2.99 -4.03
CA CYS A 56 9.17 3.72 -2.76
C CYS A 56 8.75 5.19 -2.93
N ILE A 57 9.28 5.89 -3.94
CA ILE A 57 8.98 7.29 -4.25
C ILE A 57 7.47 7.48 -4.52
N SER A 58 6.81 6.51 -5.15
CA SER A 58 5.37 6.60 -5.45
C SER A 58 4.50 6.72 -4.19
N VAL A 59 4.94 6.15 -3.06
CA VAL A 59 4.24 6.24 -1.77
C VAL A 59 4.87 7.24 -0.81
N GLU A 60 6.19 7.43 -0.85
CA GLU A 60 6.94 8.30 0.06
C GLU A 60 6.84 9.77 -0.32
N ASP A 61 6.99 10.08 -1.62
CA ASP A 61 7.10 11.46 -2.12
C ASP A 61 5.83 11.92 -2.86
N ILE A 62 5.11 11.00 -3.51
CA ILE A 62 3.84 11.30 -4.16
C ILE A 62 2.70 11.15 -3.15
N GLY A 63 2.63 10.00 -2.45
CA GLY A 63 1.65 9.77 -1.40
C GLY A 63 0.22 10.08 -1.83
N PHE A 64 -0.52 10.77 -0.97
CA PHE A 64 -1.89 11.23 -1.27
C PHE A 64 -1.96 12.36 -2.32
N GLY A 65 -0.84 12.89 -2.79
CA GLY A 65 -0.80 13.81 -3.92
C GLY A 65 -1.32 13.20 -5.23
N ASN A 66 -1.14 11.88 -5.38
CA ASN A 66 -1.83 11.04 -6.38
C ASN A 66 -1.86 9.57 -5.89
N PRO A 67 -2.99 9.10 -5.34
CA PRO A 67 -3.13 7.74 -4.81
C PRO A 67 -2.94 6.61 -5.85
N ASP A 68 -3.09 6.91 -7.14
CA ASP A 68 -2.92 5.91 -8.21
C ASP A 68 -1.46 5.74 -8.65
N ALA A 69 -0.55 6.59 -8.18
CA ALA A 69 0.85 6.54 -8.58
C ALA A 69 1.52 5.17 -8.31
N PRO A 70 1.29 4.50 -7.16
CA PRO A 70 1.85 3.17 -6.92
C PRO A 70 1.39 2.12 -7.92
N ASN A 71 0.11 2.14 -8.32
CA ASN A 71 -0.47 1.20 -9.28
C ASN A 71 0.17 1.34 -10.66
N LEU A 72 0.33 2.58 -11.13
CA LEU A 72 0.96 2.85 -12.42
C LEU A 72 2.44 2.43 -12.41
N VAL A 73 3.20 2.83 -11.38
CA VAL A 73 4.62 2.48 -11.27
C VAL A 73 4.82 0.96 -11.17
N TYR A 74 3.96 0.27 -10.40
CA TYR A 74 4.03 -1.19 -10.29
C TYR A 74 3.68 -1.88 -11.61
N THR A 75 2.70 -1.39 -12.35
CA THR A 75 2.36 -1.90 -13.68
C THR A 75 3.53 -1.78 -14.64
N LEU A 76 4.16 -0.60 -14.73
CA LEU A 76 5.35 -0.38 -15.58
C LEU A 76 6.53 -1.25 -15.12
N PHE A 77 6.73 -1.42 -13.81
CA PHE A 77 7.72 -2.34 -13.26
C PHE A 77 7.50 -3.78 -13.72
N LYS A 78 6.25 -4.24 -13.81
CA LYS A 78 5.93 -5.57 -14.31
C LYS A 78 6.10 -5.67 -15.83
N MET A 79 5.57 -4.69 -16.58
CA MET A 79 5.65 -4.69 -18.04
C MET A 79 7.11 -4.77 -18.54
N ARG A 80 8.05 -4.06 -17.90
CA ARG A 80 9.45 -4.12 -18.30
C ARG A 80 10.06 -5.53 -18.25
N GLN A 81 9.51 -6.42 -17.41
CA GLN A 81 10.04 -7.78 -17.24
C GLN A 81 9.81 -8.67 -18.46
N GLU A 82 8.87 -8.27 -19.36
CA GLU A 82 8.64 -8.92 -20.63
C GLU A 82 9.78 -8.65 -21.66
N PHE A 83 10.67 -7.71 -21.35
CA PHE A 83 11.78 -7.28 -22.22
C PHE A 83 13.12 -7.69 -21.59
N PRO A 84 14.03 -8.33 -22.35
CA PRO A 84 15.40 -8.57 -21.88
C PRO A 84 16.11 -7.29 -21.46
N TYR A 85 17.10 -7.41 -20.56
CA TYR A 85 17.81 -6.24 -20.02
C TYR A 85 18.44 -5.34 -21.08
N ASN A 86 18.95 -5.91 -22.17
CA ASN A 86 19.58 -5.20 -23.27
C ASN A 86 18.63 -4.84 -24.41
N ASP A 87 17.33 -5.02 -24.22
CA ASP A 87 16.32 -4.62 -25.21
C ASP A 87 16.22 -3.09 -25.27
N GLY A 88 16.19 -2.52 -26.48
CA GLY A 88 16.16 -1.08 -26.69
C GLY A 88 14.90 -0.39 -26.18
N ASP A 89 13.79 -1.12 -26.05
CA ASP A 89 12.52 -0.59 -25.56
C ASP A 89 12.38 -0.66 -24.03
N ARG A 90 13.19 -1.50 -23.36
CA ARG A 90 13.12 -1.67 -21.91
C ARG A 90 13.30 -0.37 -21.10
N PRO A 91 14.19 0.57 -21.46
CA PRO A 91 14.32 1.85 -20.78
C PRO A 91 13.05 2.72 -20.80
N MET A 92 12.20 2.55 -21.81
CA MET A 92 10.99 3.35 -21.97
C MET A 92 10.08 3.30 -20.74
N PHE A 93 10.03 2.16 -20.05
CA PHE A 93 9.18 1.97 -18.87
C PHE A 93 9.60 2.84 -17.68
N PHE A 94 10.89 2.87 -17.33
CA PHE A 94 11.34 3.75 -16.25
C PHE A 94 11.35 5.23 -16.66
N VAL A 95 11.63 5.54 -17.90
CA VAL A 95 11.53 6.90 -18.44
C VAL A 95 10.10 7.40 -18.28
N HIS A 96 9.10 6.61 -18.67
CA HIS A 96 7.70 6.98 -18.51
C HIS A 96 7.31 7.14 -17.04
N ALA A 97 7.72 6.21 -16.17
CA ALA A 97 7.47 6.28 -14.73
C ALA A 97 8.05 7.56 -14.10
N ILE A 98 9.29 7.92 -14.42
CA ILE A 98 9.94 9.12 -13.90
C ILE A 98 9.24 10.39 -14.37
N ARG A 99 8.94 10.49 -15.67
CA ARG A 99 8.21 11.62 -16.23
C ARG A 99 6.84 11.80 -15.60
N TYR A 100 6.13 10.70 -15.38
CA TYR A 100 4.87 10.70 -14.66
C TYR A 100 5.04 11.20 -13.22
N LEU A 101 5.95 10.60 -12.43
CA LEU A 101 6.17 10.95 -11.03
C LEU A 101 6.63 12.40 -10.84
N CYS A 102 7.49 12.92 -11.73
CA CYS A 102 7.94 14.31 -11.67
C CYS A 102 6.79 15.32 -11.76
N ARG A 103 5.75 15.00 -12.49
CA ARG A 103 4.59 15.87 -12.76
C ARG A 103 3.48 15.79 -11.72
N GLN A 104 3.52 14.78 -10.81
CA GLN A 104 2.51 14.65 -9.78
C GLN A 104 2.67 15.69 -8.67
N LYS A 105 1.58 15.99 -7.97
CA LYS A 105 1.63 16.66 -6.66
C LYS A 105 2.42 15.81 -5.67
N LYS A 106 3.09 16.44 -4.73
CA LYS A 106 3.95 15.77 -3.74
C LYS A 106 3.31 15.89 -2.37
N GLU A 107 3.26 14.75 -1.65
CA GLU A 107 2.73 14.67 -0.31
C GLU A 107 3.51 13.61 0.45
N ARG A 108 4.00 13.91 1.67
CA ARG A 108 4.96 13.08 2.40
C ARG A 108 4.50 12.67 3.80
N SER A 109 3.23 12.84 4.13
CA SER A 109 2.74 12.52 5.49
C SER A 109 2.95 11.06 5.85
N SER A 110 2.84 10.13 4.89
CA SER A 110 3.10 8.71 5.14
C SER A 110 4.53 8.43 5.61
N ASP A 111 5.54 9.12 5.06
CA ASP A 111 6.92 9.02 5.54
C ASP A 111 7.07 9.58 6.96
N HIS A 112 6.43 10.71 7.22
CA HIS A 112 6.47 11.32 8.56
C HIS A 112 5.80 10.42 9.61
N VAL A 113 4.61 9.89 9.32
CA VAL A 113 3.89 8.95 10.23
C VAL A 113 4.74 7.69 10.46
N LYS A 114 5.30 7.09 9.41
CA LYS A 114 6.17 5.91 9.54
C LYS A 114 7.36 6.20 10.47
N ASN A 115 8.00 7.38 10.34
CA ASN A 115 9.15 7.74 11.18
C ASN A 115 8.74 8.01 12.65
N LEU A 116 7.57 8.62 12.88
CA LEU A 116 7.01 8.78 14.23
C LEU A 116 6.72 7.41 14.88
N LEU A 117 6.03 6.51 14.16
CA LEU A 117 5.76 5.16 14.66
C LEU A 117 7.05 4.39 14.96
N ASN A 118 8.07 4.46 14.08
CA ASN A 118 9.35 3.84 14.36
C ASN A 118 9.91 4.31 15.71
N HIS A 119 9.93 5.62 15.94
CA HIS A 119 10.40 6.19 17.21
C HIS A 119 9.57 5.73 18.41
N GLU A 120 8.24 5.77 18.32
CA GLU A 120 7.34 5.32 19.38
C GLU A 120 7.63 3.87 19.79
N PHE A 121 7.80 2.97 18.82
CA PHE A 121 8.12 1.58 19.09
C PHE A 121 9.55 1.36 19.58
N GLU A 122 10.51 2.15 19.10
CA GLU A 122 11.90 2.12 19.61
C GLU A 122 11.98 2.50 21.10
N VAL A 123 11.18 3.46 21.56
CA VAL A 123 11.14 3.87 22.98
C VAL A 123 10.17 3.03 23.82
N GLY A 124 9.52 2.03 23.22
CA GLY A 124 8.64 1.11 23.93
C GLY A 124 7.29 1.70 24.34
N THR A 125 6.78 2.65 23.56
CA THR A 125 5.43 3.20 23.76
C THR A 125 4.39 2.08 23.72
N LYS A 126 3.50 2.07 24.71
CA LYS A 126 2.39 1.12 24.80
C LYS A 126 1.08 1.83 24.48
N PHE A 127 0.17 1.09 23.86
CA PHE A 127 -1.20 1.55 23.58
C PHE A 127 -2.21 0.56 24.13
N GLU A 128 -3.40 1.02 24.39
CA GLU A 128 -4.53 0.18 24.80
C GLU A 128 -5.34 -0.23 23.58
N VAL A 129 -5.81 -1.48 23.59
CA VAL A 129 -6.74 -1.96 22.56
C VAL A 129 -8.10 -1.32 22.82
N PRO A 130 -8.61 -0.49 21.90
CA PRO A 130 -9.87 0.23 22.11
C PRO A 130 -11.08 -0.73 22.13
N ASP A 131 -12.14 -0.30 22.79
CA ASP A 131 -13.34 -1.13 22.99
C ASP A 131 -13.97 -1.60 21.67
N TYR A 132 -13.98 -0.77 20.64
CA TYR A 132 -14.54 -1.10 19.32
C TYR A 132 -13.81 -2.25 18.61
N ALA A 133 -12.59 -2.58 19.02
CA ALA A 133 -11.82 -3.69 18.45
C ALA A 133 -12.12 -5.03 19.13
N LEU A 134 -12.92 -5.02 20.19
CA LEU A 134 -13.25 -6.21 20.98
C LEU A 134 -14.66 -6.69 20.63
N ASP A 135 -14.75 -7.67 19.75
CA ASP A 135 -16.01 -8.27 19.30
C ASP A 135 -16.00 -9.80 19.43
N MET A 136 -16.98 -10.47 18.83
CA MET A 136 -17.12 -11.93 18.85
C MET A 136 -15.90 -12.69 18.28
N HIS A 137 -15.06 -12.05 17.48
CA HIS A 137 -13.86 -12.66 16.89
C HIS A 137 -12.68 -12.67 17.86
N THR A 138 -12.71 -11.85 18.90
CA THR A 138 -11.67 -11.79 19.92
C THR A 138 -12.04 -12.59 21.17
N ARG A 139 -11.03 -13.15 21.86
CA ARG A 139 -11.27 -13.86 23.13
C ARG A 139 -11.95 -12.94 24.16
N ARG A 140 -11.41 -11.73 24.36
CA ARG A 140 -11.99 -10.75 25.30
C ARG A 140 -13.42 -10.36 24.93
N GLY A 141 -13.71 -10.14 23.66
CA GLY A 141 -15.07 -9.82 23.20
C GLY A 141 -16.06 -10.94 23.48
N ARG A 142 -15.66 -12.21 23.27
CA ARG A 142 -16.49 -13.37 23.65
C ARG A 142 -16.72 -13.48 25.17
N GLU A 143 -15.67 -13.25 25.96
CA GLU A 143 -15.78 -13.20 27.43
C GLU A 143 -16.72 -12.08 27.90
N MET A 144 -16.84 -10.99 27.13
CA MET A 144 -17.79 -9.88 27.34
C MET A 144 -19.21 -10.19 26.84
N GLY A 145 -19.46 -11.38 26.26
CA GLY A 145 -20.76 -11.75 25.71
C GLY A 145 -21.13 -11.07 24.39
N ARG A 146 -20.13 -10.52 23.66
CA ARG A 146 -20.37 -9.86 22.38
C ARG A 146 -20.58 -10.89 21.28
N ASP A 147 -21.70 -10.78 20.59
CA ASP A 147 -22.21 -11.69 19.56
C ASP A 147 -22.23 -11.05 18.17
N VAL A 148 -22.89 -11.71 17.23
CA VAL A 148 -23.03 -11.22 15.86
C VAL A 148 -23.88 -9.95 15.77
N TYR A 149 -24.82 -9.75 16.67
CA TYR A 149 -25.62 -8.53 16.72
C TYR A 149 -24.77 -7.32 17.15
N HIS A 150 -23.97 -7.49 18.20
CA HIS A 150 -22.99 -6.48 18.60
C HIS A 150 -21.99 -6.18 17.47
N PHE A 151 -21.55 -7.22 16.75
CA PHE A 151 -20.65 -7.02 15.60
C PHE A 151 -21.33 -6.14 14.55
N LEU A 152 -22.56 -6.44 14.16
CA LEU A 152 -23.30 -5.69 13.14
C LEU A 152 -23.53 -4.23 13.57
N THR A 153 -23.96 -3.99 14.82
CA THR A 153 -24.42 -2.68 15.26
C THR A 153 -23.32 -1.76 15.76
N GLU A 154 -22.21 -2.32 16.27
CA GLU A 154 -21.13 -1.58 16.90
C GLU A 154 -19.78 -1.80 16.19
N ALA A 155 -19.31 -3.05 16.14
CA ALA A 155 -17.93 -3.31 15.72
C ALA A 155 -17.70 -3.16 14.20
N SER A 156 -18.75 -3.31 13.39
CA SER A 156 -18.66 -3.17 11.93
C SER A 156 -18.91 -1.75 11.39
N ARG A 157 -19.07 -0.76 12.29
CA ARG A 157 -19.24 0.65 11.88
C ARG A 157 -18.03 1.13 11.08
N VAL A 158 -18.30 1.88 10.03
CA VAL A 158 -17.27 2.44 9.14
C VAL A 158 -17.35 3.97 9.09
N GLU A 159 -16.19 4.62 9.05
CA GLU A 159 -16.06 6.07 8.91
C GLU A 159 -14.90 6.39 7.94
N PRO A 160 -15.11 7.26 6.92
CA PRO A 160 -16.39 7.84 6.52
C PRO A 160 -17.33 6.79 5.89
N TYR A 161 -18.61 6.86 6.24
CA TYR A 161 -19.63 6.00 5.64
C TYR A 161 -19.99 6.49 4.22
N TYR A 162 -20.08 5.57 3.27
CA TYR A 162 -20.56 5.84 1.92
C TYR A 162 -21.84 5.05 1.69
N GLU A 163 -22.94 5.78 1.58
CA GLU A 163 -24.25 5.18 1.35
C GLU A 163 -24.46 4.90 -0.15
N THR A 164 -24.78 3.66 -0.46
CA THR A 164 -25.20 3.24 -1.81
C THR A 164 -26.68 2.95 -1.82
N GLU A 165 -27.32 3.03 -3.00
CA GLU A 165 -28.73 2.72 -3.17
C GLU A 165 -29.05 1.30 -2.67
N GLY A 166 -30.05 1.18 -1.81
CA GLY A 166 -30.46 -0.10 -1.21
C GLY A 166 -29.64 -0.60 -0.03
N ALA A 167 -28.49 0.04 0.30
CA ALA A 167 -27.63 -0.44 1.40
C ALA A 167 -28.34 -0.41 2.75
N ALA A 168 -29.06 0.65 3.06
CA ALA A 168 -29.83 0.78 4.29
C ALA A 168 -30.90 -0.32 4.43
N GLU A 169 -31.62 -0.62 3.36
CA GLU A 169 -32.65 -1.68 3.39
C GLU A 169 -32.04 -3.07 3.63
N ILE A 170 -30.87 -3.36 3.04
CA ILE A 170 -30.15 -4.61 3.25
C ILE A 170 -29.69 -4.71 4.70
N TYR A 171 -29.16 -3.62 5.25
CA TYR A 171 -28.74 -3.56 6.65
C TYR A 171 -29.90 -3.82 7.62
N GLU A 172 -31.03 -3.14 7.42
CA GLU A 172 -32.21 -3.31 8.29
C GLU A 172 -32.80 -4.73 8.17
N LYS A 173 -32.82 -5.32 6.98
CA LYS A 173 -33.24 -6.73 6.79
C LYS A 173 -32.34 -7.70 7.55
N TYR A 174 -31.01 -7.49 7.51
CA TYR A 174 -30.10 -8.35 8.23
C TYR A 174 -30.19 -8.17 9.73
N LYS A 175 -30.34 -6.92 10.19
CA LYS A 175 -30.54 -6.60 11.60
C LYS A 175 -31.81 -7.24 12.14
N ALA A 176 -32.92 -7.11 11.43
CA ALA A 176 -34.19 -7.73 11.81
C ALA A 176 -34.11 -9.27 11.86
N LEU A 177 -33.35 -9.90 10.96
CA LEU A 177 -33.09 -11.33 11.03
C LEU A 177 -32.35 -11.72 12.30
N LEU A 178 -31.34 -10.95 12.73
CA LEU A 178 -30.59 -11.22 13.96
C LEU A 178 -31.41 -10.99 15.23
N GLU A 179 -32.39 -10.10 15.18
CA GLU A 179 -33.33 -9.81 16.29
C GLU A 179 -34.45 -10.83 16.35
N SER A 180 -34.71 -11.61 15.29
CA SER A 180 -35.78 -12.59 15.23
C SER A 180 -35.43 -13.85 16.04
N GLU A 181 -36.35 -14.30 16.87
CA GLU A 181 -36.27 -15.62 17.54
C GLU A 181 -36.40 -16.79 16.55
N ASP A 182 -37.11 -16.56 15.45
CA ASP A 182 -37.29 -17.54 14.36
C ASP A 182 -36.38 -17.15 13.16
N GLN A 183 -35.21 -17.73 13.12
CA GLN A 183 -34.28 -17.59 11.98
C GLN A 183 -34.50 -18.67 10.90
N GLY A 184 -35.52 -19.51 11.05
CA GLY A 184 -35.81 -20.64 10.16
C GLY A 184 -34.88 -21.85 10.42
N GLU A 185 -35.36 -23.02 9.97
CA GLU A 185 -34.56 -24.26 10.06
C GLU A 185 -33.54 -24.33 8.91
N LYS A 186 -32.32 -24.77 9.24
CA LYS A 186 -31.29 -24.99 8.21
C LYS A 186 -31.73 -26.11 7.26
N CYS A 187 -31.58 -25.83 5.97
CA CYS A 187 -31.79 -26.84 4.94
C CYS A 187 -30.89 -28.07 5.17
N PRO A 188 -31.37 -29.33 4.99
CA PRO A 188 -30.55 -30.53 5.13
C PRO A 188 -29.26 -30.54 4.29
N ASN A 189 -29.28 -29.81 3.15
CA ASN A 189 -28.11 -29.66 2.26
C ASN A 189 -27.41 -28.29 2.42
N ALA A 190 -27.60 -27.61 3.56
CA ALA A 190 -26.95 -26.32 3.80
C ALA A 190 -25.43 -26.48 3.77
N PHE A 191 -24.74 -25.57 3.07
CA PHE A 191 -23.29 -25.55 3.06
C PHE A 191 -22.77 -25.08 4.41
N GLU A 192 -21.83 -25.83 4.98
CA GLU A 192 -21.16 -25.46 6.23
C GLU A 192 -19.88 -24.69 5.94
N PHE A 193 -19.84 -23.44 6.39
CA PHE A 193 -18.62 -22.64 6.35
C PHE A 193 -17.76 -22.95 7.57
N ASN A 194 -16.44 -23.06 7.36
CA ASN A 194 -15.50 -23.12 8.47
C ASN A 194 -15.54 -21.80 9.26
N SER A 195 -15.73 -21.90 10.56
CA SER A 195 -15.58 -20.73 11.43
C SER A 195 -14.12 -20.23 11.41
N TRP A 196 -13.95 -18.92 11.43
CA TRP A 196 -12.61 -18.31 11.59
C TRP A 196 -12.01 -18.79 12.91
N GLN A 197 -10.86 -19.46 12.82
CA GLN A 197 -10.04 -19.83 13.97
C GLN A 197 -8.79 -18.95 13.95
N TYR A 198 -8.65 -18.12 14.97
CA TYR A 198 -7.41 -17.39 15.26
C TYR A 198 -6.68 -18.07 16.40
#